data_ceb73864b5b4db91bd3e81f49fcf1869
#
_entry.id   ceb73864b5b4db91bd3e81f49fcf1869
#
_cell.length_a   1.000
_cell.length_b   1.000
_cell.length_c   1.000
_cell.angle_alpha   90.00
_cell.angle_beta   90.00
_cell.angle_gamma   90.00
#
_symmetry.space_group_name_H-M   'P 1'
#
loop_
_entity.id
_entity.type
_entity.pdbx_description
1 polymer ?
#
loop_
_entity_poly.entity_id
_entity_poly.type
_entity_poly.pdbx_seq_one_letter_code
_entity_poly.pdbx_strand_id
1 'polypeptide(L)'
;GNSNLQIIPNRDTNGNIISYTYKKLGIATSCQTKVFKKVITSEDIKPFMEVLIPDSNVIGIDSIILKEGTNINSDPQLNEFFVDEEEYKDKLNNNIIRYFEVDNLIDQYRFGYEVEEATSDMIDDNDVIHKRFYNPIWEKEIAYETHSGQEIVLKKCVKGKWKRLKHKFITEYTDNWQLKIIFGAGLENEYGVIPDNAKEFTQYQMSRMTANDYMGVLPKIGYTMYILYKVGGGEISNIATDTLTSIVGLNIEIDGNCEDDDNNNKIRSVRNSITVTNTTPSYGGKDAPTAEEIRYMLKYNSTSQNRCVTLKDYQAKINEIPAKYGVPFRFGCIEENNKVVIYTLGLDAEGHLMKELAEVVADNMKEYLKQYKMLNDFVEIKSGKVINLKFKLTVYVDNSYDKSEVTKRIIDMVYDYMDIRHHMMG
;
A
#
# COMPACT_ATOMS: atom_id res chain seq x y z
N GLY A 1 -12.76 -1.05 15.38
CA GLY A 1 -13.93 -0.29 15.76
C GLY A 1 -14.45 0.55 14.62
N ASN A 2 -15.77 0.64 14.45
CA ASN A 2 -16.43 1.41 13.39
C ASN A 2 -16.39 2.94 13.68
N SER A 3 -15.22 3.50 13.86
CA SER A 3 -15.06 4.92 14.25
C SER A 3 -15.57 5.93 13.19
N ASN A 4 -15.81 5.50 11.95
CA ASN A 4 -16.19 6.36 10.84
C ASN A 4 -17.68 6.22 10.42
N LEU A 5 -18.49 5.50 11.19
CA LEU A 5 -19.93 5.38 10.93
C LEU A 5 -20.70 6.50 11.62
N GLN A 6 -21.37 7.33 10.85
CA GLN A 6 -22.28 8.36 11.33
C GLN A 6 -23.72 7.88 11.16
N ILE A 7 -24.53 7.97 12.21
CA ILE A 7 -25.96 7.64 12.20
C ILE A 7 -26.73 8.94 12.37
N ILE A 8 -27.49 9.32 11.36
CA ILE A 8 -28.23 10.58 11.32
C ILE A 8 -29.73 10.23 11.38
N PRO A 9 -30.46 10.59 12.45
CA PRO A 9 -31.90 10.39 12.52
C PRO A 9 -32.63 11.40 11.64
N ASN A 10 -33.45 10.92 10.71
CA ASN A 10 -34.35 11.76 9.91
C ASN A 10 -35.67 11.94 10.66
N ARG A 11 -36.10 13.20 10.84
CA ARG A 11 -37.28 13.55 11.61
C ARG A 11 -38.38 14.14 10.72
N ASP A 12 -39.64 13.91 11.10
CA ASP A 12 -40.77 14.56 10.48
C ASP A 12 -40.93 16.00 10.96
N THR A 13 -41.92 16.72 10.45
CA THR A 13 -42.26 18.12 10.88
C THR A 13 -42.66 18.22 12.33
N ASN A 14 -43.03 17.08 12.97
CA ASN A 14 -43.45 17.00 14.38
C ASN A 14 -42.29 16.58 15.29
N GLY A 15 -41.08 16.35 14.75
CA GLY A 15 -39.89 15.95 15.49
C GLY A 15 -39.73 14.44 15.71
N ASN A 16 -40.64 13.60 15.24
CA ASN A 16 -40.56 12.15 15.38
C ASN A 16 -39.55 11.57 14.38
N ILE A 17 -38.80 10.53 14.77
CA ILE A 17 -37.84 9.85 13.93
C ILE A 17 -38.60 8.98 12.95
N ILE A 18 -38.44 9.21 11.63
CA ILE A 18 -39.05 8.43 10.55
C ILE A 18 -38.08 7.36 10.05
N SER A 19 -36.78 7.70 9.95
CA SER A 19 -35.75 6.83 9.40
C SER A 19 -34.38 7.24 9.92
N TYR A 20 -33.37 6.39 9.67
CA TYR A 20 -31.97 6.68 9.95
C TYR A 20 -31.17 6.66 8.66
N THR A 21 -30.29 7.64 8.46
CA THR A 21 -29.28 7.65 7.41
C THR A 21 -27.95 7.22 7.99
N TYR A 22 -27.39 6.16 7.43
CA TYR A 22 -26.05 5.67 7.80
C TYR A 22 -25.04 6.22 6.81
N LYS A 23 -24.07 6.98 7.30
CA LYS A 23 -22.99 7.53 6.48
C LYS A 23 -21.66 6.94 6.92
N LYS A 24 -20.93 6.33 5.99
CA LYS A 24 -19.60 5.75 6.24
C LYS A 24 -18.61 6.32 5.24
N LEU A 25 -17.47 6.81 5.73
CA LEU A 25 -16.35 7.21 4.91
C LEU A 25 -15.47 5.98 4.65
N GLY A 26 -15.09 5.77 3.41
CA GLY A 26 -14.15 4.73 2.98
C GLY A 26 -13.03 5.34 2.16
N ILE A 27 -11.87 4.69 2.16
CA ILE A 27 -10.73 5.03 1.33
C ILE A 27 -10.62 3.97 0.24
N ALA A 28 -10.50 4.42 -1.01
CA ALA A 28 -10.34 3.55 -2.15
C ALA A 28 -9.14 3.99 -2.99
N THR A 29 -8.48 3.03 -3.62
CA THR A 29 -7.39 3.28 -4.58
C THR A 29 -7.92 3.09 -5.98
N SER A 30 -7.66 4.06 -6.88
CA SER A 30 -8.05 3.98 -8.29
C SER A 30 -7.13 3.03 -9.04
N CYS A 31 -7.48 1.76 -9.09
CA CYS A 31 -6.73 0.71 -9.77
C CYS A 31 -7.60 -0.53 -10.02
N GLN A 32 -7.12 -1.40 -10.88
CA GLN A 32 -7.69 -2.74 -11.06
C GLN A 32 -6.84 -3.75 -10.30
N THR A 33 -7.45 -4.49 -9.39
CA THR A 33 -6.78 -5.59 -8.69
C THR A 33 -6.84 -6.85 -9.55
N LYS A 34 -5.70 -7.48 -9.76
CA LYS A 34 -5.55 -8.73 -10.53
C LYS A 34 -4.82 -9.78 -9.69
N VAL A 35 -5.01 -11.05 -10.06
CA VAL A 35 -4.29 -12.19 -9.47
C VAL A 35 -3.53 -12.91 -10.57
N PHE A 36 -2.21 -12.98 -10.43
CA PHE A 36 -1.36 -13.82 -11.27
C PHE A 36 -1.12 -15.16 -10.56
N LYS A 37 -1.19 -16.25 -11.30
CA LYS A 37 -1.05 -17.61 -10.78
C LYS A 37 0.11 -18.31 -11.45
N LYS A 38 0.95 -18.97 -10.67
CA LYS A 38 2.06 -19.77 -11.16
C LYS A 38 2.25 -21.01 -10.29
N VAL A 39 2.25 -22.21 -10.90
CA VAL A 39 2.65 -23.44 -10.23
C VAL A 39 4.17 -23.48 -10.14
N ILE A 40 4.69 -23.76 -8.95
CA ILE A 40 6.13 -23.86 -8.73
C ILE A 40 6.61 -25.27 -9.03
N THR A 41 7.50 -25.36 -10.01
CA THR A 41 8.14 -26.62 -10.47
C THR A 41 9.59 -26.66 -10.04
N SER A 42 10.24 -27.82 -10.20
CA SER A 42 11.68 -27.97 -9.93
C SER A 42 12.57 -27.11 -10.84
N GLU A 43 12.10 -26.79 -12.04
CA GLU A 43 12.83 -25.94 -12.99
C GLU A 43 12.85 -24.45 -12.57
N ASP A 44 11.86 -24.03 -11.79
CA ASP A 44 11.74 -22.65 -11.31
C ASP A 44 12.71 -22.35 -10.15
N ILE A 45 13.11 -23.38 -9.41
CA ILE A 45 13.89 -23.23 -8.18
C ILE A 45 15.36 -22.94 -8.50
N LYS A 46 15.70 -21.65 -8.44
CA LYS A 46 17.06 -21.12 -8.61
C LYS A 46 17.30 -20.07 -7.53
N PRO A 47 18.54 -19.94 -7.01
CA PRO A 47 18.89 -18.82 -6.14
C PRO A 47 18.47 -17.49 -6.78
N PHE A 48 17.80 -16.66 -6.04
CA PHE A 48 17.22 -15.39 -6.54
C PHE A 48 16.23 -15.62 -7.69
N MET A 49 15.32 -16.59 -7.49
CA MET A 49 14.25 -16.87 -8.45
C MET A 49 13.52 -15.58 -8.84
N GLU A 50 13.37 -15.37 -10.14
CA GLU A 50 12.69 -14.22 -10.70
C GLU A 50 11.32 -14.62 -11.27
N VAL A 51 10.31 -13.80 -10.97
CA VAL A 51 8.98 -13.93 -11.57
C VAL A 51 8.60 -12.59 -12.19
N LEU A 52 8.33 -12.61 -13.49
CA LEU A 52 7.91 -11.44 -14.24
C LEU A 52 6.39 -11.38 -14.28
N ILE A 53 5.81 -10.23 -13.91
CA ILE A 53 4.38 -9.98 -14.04
C ILE A 53 4.08 -9.62 -15.51
N PRO A 54 3.09 -10.28 -16.15
CA PRO A 54 2.83 -10.10 -17.58
C PRO A 54 2.23 -8.73 -17.94
N ASP A 55 1.57 -8.08 -16.99
CA ASP A 55 0.97 -6.77 -17.21
C ASP A 55 2.00 -5.64 -17.18
N SER A 56 1.79 -4.63 -18.00
CA SER A 56 2.44 -3.31 -17.88
C SER A 56 1.65 -2.41 -16.91
N ASN A 57 2.25 -1.32 -16.47
CA ASN A 57 1.64 -0.36 -15.54
C ASN A 57 1.20 -0.97 -14.19
N VAL A 58 1.99 -1.90 -13.68
CA VAL A 58 1.78 -2.45 -12.34
C VAL A 58 2.21 -1.40 -11.31
N ILE A 59 1.27 -0.99 -10.46
CA ILE A 59 1.51 0.01 -9.41
C ILE A 59 2.28 -0.59 -8.25
N GLY A 60 1.99 -1.85 -7.92
CA GLY A 60 2.62 -2.56 -6.81
C GLY A 60 1.94 -3.89 -6.52
N ILE A 61 2.58 -4.64 -5.64
CA ILE A 61 2.09 -5.93 -5.17
C ILE A 61 1.43 -5.73 -3.80
N ASP A 62 0.22 -6.24 -3.65
CA ASP A 62 -0.50 -6.20 -2.37
C ASP A 62 -0.12 -7.40 -1.49
N SER A 63 0.00 -8.58 -2.10
CA SER A 63 0.34 -9.81 -1.37
C SER A 63 0.80 -10.92 -2.30
N ILE A 64 1.70 -11.76 -1.81
CA ILE A 64 2.10 -13.02 -2.45
C ILE A 64 1.86 -14.14 -1.45
N ILE A 65 1.07 -15.13 -1.87
CA ILE A 65 0.84 -16.34 -1.09
C ILE A 65 1.13 -17.59 -1.92
N LEU A 66 1.67 -18.61 -1.28
CA LEU A 66 1.81 -19.95 -1.82
C LEU A 66 0.82 -20.85 -1.11
N LYS A 67 -0.03 -21.53 -1.87
CA LYS A 67 -0.97 -22.51 -1.37
C LYS A 67 -0.54 -23.91 -1.78
N GLU A 68 -0.58 -24.85 -0.85
CA GLU A 68 -0.25 -26.25 -1.10
C GLU A 68 -1.14 -26.85 -2.18
N GLY A 69 -0.53 -27.55 -3.14
CA GLY A 69 -1.20 -28.20 -4.26
C GLY A 69 -1.04 -27.46 -5.59
N THR A 70 -1.31 -28.18 -6.67
CA THR A 70 -1.19 -27.70 -8.05
C THR A 70 -2.53 -27.36 -8.71
N ASN A 71 -3.61 -27.37 -7.94
CA ASN A 71 -4.95 -27.11 -8.46
C ASN A 71 -5.22 -25.60 -8.61
N ILE A 72 -5.04 -25.10 -9.83
CA ILE A 72 -5.23 -23.68 -10.20
C ILE A 72 -6.69 -23.23 -10.11
N ASN A 73 -7.65 -24.16 -10.03
CA ASN A 73 -9.08 -23.83 -10.10
C ASN A 73 -9.69 -23.34 -8.78
N SER A 74 -8.98 -23.48 -7.67
CA SER A 74 -9.43 -22.97 -6.36
C SER A 74 -8.71 -21.66 -6.05
N ASP A 75 -9.34 -20.54 -6.42
CA ASP A 75 -8.81 -19.22 -6.07
C ASP A 75 -8.85 -19.01 -4.56
N PRO A 76 -7.78 -18.46 -3.97
CA PRO A 76 -7.79 -18.04 -2.59
C PRO A 76 -8.86 -16.98 -2.35
N GLN A 77 -9.50 -17.02 -1.20
CA GLN A 77 -10.40 -15.94 -0.79
C GLN A 77 -9.57 -14.67 -0.51
N LEU A 78 -10.15 -13.49 -0.72
CA LEU A 78 -9.44 -12.22 -0.55
C LEU A 78 -8.86 -12.06 0.86
N ASN A 79 -9.51 -12.57 1.89
CA ASN A 79 -9.04 -12.54 3.27
C ASN A 79 -7.79 -13.40 3.51
N GLU A 80 -7.57 -14.45 2.72
CA GLU A 80 -6.37 -15.30 2.82
C GLU A 80 -5.09 -14.55 2.41
N PHE A 81 -5.20 -13.54 1.54
CA PHE A 81 -4.06 -12.72 1.13
C PHE A 81 -3.55 -11.76 2.22
N PHE A 82 -4.36 -11.45 3.22
CA PHE A 82 -4.06 -10.40 4.22
C PHE A 82 -3.85 -10.93 5.64
N VAL A 83 -3.62 -12.23 5.78
CA VAL A 83 -3.24 -12.81 7.08
C VAL A 83 -1.84 -12.34 7.47
N ASP A 84 -1.66 -11.93 8.71
CA ASP A 84 -0.37 -11.36 9.18
C ASP A 84 0.71 -12.40 9.49
N GLU A 85 0.36 -13.67 9.52
CA GLU A 85 1.29 -14.77 9.77
C GLU A 85 2.03 -15.16 8.47
N GLU A 86 3.31 -15.54 8.59
CA GLU A 86 4.09 -16.05 7.45
C GLU A 86 3.58 -17.40 6.97
N GLU A 87 3.18 -18.26 7.91
CA GLU A 87 2.66 -19.60 7.63
C GLU A 87 1.35 -19.81 8.40
N TYR A 88 0.32 -20.22 7.72
CA TYR A 88 -0.98 -20.48 8.31
C TYR A 88 -1.73 -21.55 7.51
N LYS A 89 -2.88 -21.98 8.01
CA LYS A 89 -3.74 -22.96 7.35
C LYS A 89 -5.05 -22.33 6.91
N ASP A 90 -5.51 -22.74 5.73
CA ASP A 90 -6.83 -22.35 5.25
C ASP A 90 -7.96 -23.15 5.95
N LYS A 91 -9.21 -22.86 5.59
CA LYS A 91 -10.38 -23.58 6.14
C LYS A 91 -10.40 -25.08 5.81
N LEU A 92 -9.67 -25.50 4.78
CA LEU A 92 -9.53 -26.89 4.36
C LEU A 92 -8.27 -27.56 4.92
N ASN A 93 -7.58 -26.89 5.83
CA ASN A 93 -6.34 -27.35 6.46
C ASN A 93 -5.12 -27.44 5.51
N ASN A 94 -5.18 -26.78 4.32
CA ASN A 94 -4.03 -26.67 3.44
C ASN A 94 -3.05 -25.63 3.98
N ASN A 95 -1.75 -25.89 3.83
CA ASN A 95 -0.71 -24.94 4.23
C ASN A 95 -0.67 -23.76 3.25
N ILE A 96 -0.64 -22.56 3.80
CA ILE A 96 -0.44 -21.31 3.07
C ILE A 96 0.80 -20.64 3.62
N ILE A 97 1.67 -20.18 2.71
CA ILE A 97 2.88 -19.42 3.04
C ILE A 97 2.76 -18.04 2.44
N ARG A 98 2.91 -17.00 3.25
CA ARG A 98 2.87 -15.61 2.82
C ARG A 98 4.27 -15.04 2.71
N TYR A 99 4.54 -14.36 1.59
CA TYR A 99 5.76 -13.63 1.32
C TYR A 99 5.53 -12.12 1.52
N PHE A 100 6.53 -11.45 2.08
CA PHE A 100 6.47 -10.02 2.38
C PHE A 100 7.48 -9.25 1.55
N GLU A 101 7.04 -8.10 1.02
CA GLU A 101 7.91 -7.18 0.30
C GLU A 101 8.87 -6.48 1.26
N VAL A 102 10.14 -6.42 0.89
CA VAL A 102 11.21 -5.77 1.66
C VAL A 102 12.09 -4.93 0.74
N ASP A 103 12.79 -3.96 1.30
CA ASP A 103 13.70 -3.10 0.53
C ASP A 103 14.96 -3.85 0.06
N ASN A 104 15.42 -4.81 0.86
CA ASN A 104 16.52 -5.70 0.50
C ASN A 104 16.35 -7.08 1.13
N LEU A 105 16.97 -8.10 0.56
CA LEU A 105 16.84 -9.48 1.04
C LEU A 105 17.68 -9.81 2.27
N ILE A 106 18.58 -8.92 2.71
CA ILE A 106 19.48 -9.20 3.80
C ILE A 106 18.85 -8.81 5.13
N ASP A 107 18.80 -9.76 6.07
CA ASP A 107 18.54 -9.55 7.50
C ASP A 107 17.34 -8.64 7.84
N GLN A 108 16.19 -8.92 7.23
CA GLN A 108 14.97 -8.17 7.49
C GLN A 108 14.20 -8.72 8.68
N TYR A 109 13.76 -7.81 9.55
CA TYR A 109 12.94 -8.11 10.70
C TYR A 109 11.59 -7.42 10.56
N ARG A 110 10.54 -8.12 10.96
CA ARG A 110 9.20 -7.56 11.06
C ARG A 110 8.76 -7.54 12.51
N PHE A 111 8.12 -6.44 12.90
CA PHE A 111 7.45 -6.37 14.18
C PHE A 111 6.14 -7.15 14.08
N GLY A 112 6.05 -8.23 14.84
CA GLY A 112 4.87 -9.08 14.91
C GLY A 112 4.36 -9.17 16.32
N TYR A 113 3.13 -9.65 16.47
CA TYR A 113 2.53 -9.87 17.77
C TYR A 113 2.49 -11.37 18.05
N GLU A 114 2.89 -11.74 19.23
CA GLU A 114 2.81 -13.11 19.74
C GLU A 114 1.80 -13.10 20.89
N VAL A 115 0.78 -13.95 20.78
CA VAL A 115 -0.20 -14.11 21.87
C VAL A 115 0.42 -15.00 22.93
N GLU A 116 0.76 -14.41 24.06
CA GLU A 116 1.22 -15.15 25.21
C GLU A 116 0.00 -15.60 26.02
N GLU A 117 -0.19 -16.89 26.17
CA GLU A 117 -1.29 -17.42 27.01
C GLU A 117 -0.98 -17.07 28.46
N ALA A 118 -1.96 -16.50 29.16
CA ALA A 118 -1.83 -16.26 30.57
C ALA A 118 -1.72 -17.64 31.28
N THR A 119 -0.58 -17.87 31.91
CA THR A 119 -0.34 -19.05 32.74
C THR A 119 -0.57 -18.69 34.21
N SER A 120 -0.80 -19.70 35.04
CA SER A 120 -0.94 -19.52 36.50
C SER A 120 0.23 -18.75 37.13
N ASP A 121 1.42 -18.83 36.52
CA ASP A 121 2.64 -18.15 36.99
C ASP A 121 2.58 -16.62 36.80
N MET A 122 1.60 -16.11 36.06
CA MET A 122 1.41 -14.67 35.87
C MET A 122 0.56 -14.03 36.98
N ILE A 123 -0.02 -14.86 37.85
CA ILE A 123 -0.83 -14.44 39.00
C ILE A 123 -0.01 -14.74 40.26
N ASP A 124 0.11 -13.76 41.12
CA ASP A 124 0.76 -13.97 42.42
C ASP A 124 -0.18 -14.66 43.43
N ASP A 125 0.37 -15.06 44.59
CA ASP A 125 -0.37 -15.72 45.66
C ASP A 125 -1.52 -14.88 46.22
N ASN A 126 -1.59 -13.59 45.90
CA ASN A 126 -2.64 -12.66 46.28
C ASN A 126 -3.65 -12.39 45.15
N ASP A 127 -3.68 -13.21 44.10
CA ASP A 127 -4.55 -13.08 42.93
C ASP A 127 -4.33 -11.75 42.17
N VAL A 128 -3.13 -11.18 42.24
CA VAL A 128 -2.79 -9.93 41.53
C VAL A 128 -2.07 -10.23 40.21
N ILE A 129 -2.63 -9.76 39.12
CA ILE A 129 -2.03 -9.90 37.80
C ILE A 129 -0.83 -8.97 37.66
N HIS A 130 0.33 -9.49 37.29
CA HIS A 130 1.50 -8.68 37.05
C HIS A 130 1.33 -7.77 35.83
N LYS A 131 1.32 -6.44 36.05
CA LYS A 131 1.12 -5.42 35.00
C LYS A 131 2.03 -5.54 33.78
N ARG A 132 3.23 -6.12 33.94
CA ARG A 132 4.20 -6.32 32.86
C ARG A 132 3.69 -7.24 31.74
N PHE A 133 2.68 -8.09 32.02
CA PHE A 133 2.08 -8.98 31.06
C PHE A 133 0.78 -8.44 30.45
N TYR A 134 0.33 -7.29 30.92
CA TYR A 134 -0.92 -6.69 30.49
C TYR A 134 -0.68 -5.73 29.32
N ASN A 135 -1.24 -6.03 28.16
CA ASN A 135 -1.28 -5.12 27.01
C ASN A 135 -2.75 -4.88 26.60
N PRO A 136 -3.27 -3.67 26.77
CA PRO A 136 -4.68 -3.38 26.55
C PRO A 136 -5.12 -3.36 25.08
N ILE A 137 -4.18 -3.53 24.12
CA ILE A 137 -4.48 -3.32 22.70
C ILE A 137 -5.20 -4.51 22.06
N TRP A 138 -4.91 -5.73 22.51
CA TRP A 138 -5.50 -6.96 21.95
C TRP A 138 -5.95 -7.89 23.07
N GLU A 139 -7.23 -7.88 23.35
CA GLU A 139 -7.80 -8.64 24.46
C GLU A 139 -8.61 -9.82 23.96
N LYS A 140 -8.21 -11.03 24.34
CA LYS A 140 -9.08 -12.20 24.29
C LYS A 140 -9.34 -12.63 25.72
N GLU A 141 -10.59 -12.62 26.14
CA GLU A 141 -10.97 -13.00 27.49
C GLU A 141 -10.73 -14.50 27.73
N ILE A 142 -10.02 -14.81 28.82
CA ILE A 142 -9.86 -16.18 29.31
C ILE A 142 -10.40 -16.19 30.74
N ALA A 143 -11.39 -16.99 31.00
CA ALA A 143 -11.87 -17.24 32.37
C ALA A 143 -10.81 -18.06 33.12
N TYR A 144 -10.40 -17.60 34.27
CA TYR A 144 -9.47 -18.27 35.17
C TYR A 144 -10.08 -18.35 36.57
N GLU A 145 -10.03 -19.53 37.17
CA GLU A 145 -10.49 -19.74 38.51
C GLU A 145 -9.32 -19.49 39.50
N THR A 146 -9.50 -18.53 40.39
CA THR A 146 -8.49 -18.18 41.39
C THR A 146 -8.42 -19.20 42.52
N HIS A 147 -7.36 -19.16 43.33
CA HIS A 147 -7.22 -19.99 44.54
C HIS A 147 -8.33 -19.74 45.57
N SER A 148 -8.97 -18.56 45.51
CA SER A 148 -10.13 -18.21 46.37
C SER A 148 -11.48 -18.65 45.80
N GLY A 149 -11.51 -19.33 44.64
CA GLY A 149 -12.73 -19.75 43.96
C GLY A 149 -13.50 -18.64 43.25
N GLN A 150 -12.90 -17.50 43.07
CA GLN A 150 -13.45 -16.43 42.25
C GLN A 150 -13.04 -16.61 40.80
N GLU A 151 -13.98 -16.48 39.88
CA GLU A 151 -13.71 -16.47 38.46
C GLU A 151 -13.13 -15.11 38.05
N ILE A 152 -11.85 -15.08 37.69
CA ILE A 152 -11.19 -13.87 37.10
C ILE A 152 -11.09 -14.08 35.60
N VAL A 153 -11.62 -13.12 34.84
CA VAL A 153 -11.45 -13.11 33.40
C VAL A 153 -10.10 -12.48 33.07
N LEU A 154 -9.13 -13.31 32.70
CA LEU A 154 -7.83 -12.87 32.22
C LEU A 154 -7.89 -12.55 30.74
N LYS A 155 -7.40 -11.38 30.39
CA LYS A 155 -7.23 -10.99 29.00
C LYS A 155 -5.92 -11.54 28.48
N LYS A 156 -5.91 -12.17 27.29
CA LYS A 156 -4.66 -12.65 26.65
C LYS A 156 -3.73 -11.49 26.42
N CYS A 157 -2.52 -11.58 26.92
CA CYS A 157 -1.48 -10.59 26.67
C CYS A 157 -0.91 -10.80 25.27
N VAL A 158 -0.83 -9.72 24.51
CA VAL A 158 -0.15 -9.71 23.22
C VAL A 158 1.21 -9.05 23.40
N LYS A 159 2.26 -9.81 23.17
CA LYS A 159 3.63 -9.34 23.26
C LYS A 159 4.16 -8.98 21.88
N GLY A 160 4.55 -7.73 21.70
CA GLY A 160 5.25 -7.33 20.49
C GLY A 160 6.66 -7.91 20.44
N LYS A 161 7.02 -8.57 19.35
CA LYS A 161 8.33 -9.18 19.14
C LYS A 161 8.83 -8.91 17.73
N TRP A 162 10.10 -8.55 17.62
CA TRP A 162 10.77 -8.52 16.33
C TRP A 162 11.07 -9.96 15.89
N LYS A 163 10.39 -10.40 14.84
CA LYS A 163 10.62 -11.71 14.22
C LYS A 163 11.45 -11.50 12.95
N ARG A 164 12.42 -12.36 12.75
CA ARG A 164 13.17 -12.40 11.50
C ARG A 164 12.26 -12.91 10.41
N LEU A 165 12.21 -12.18 9.31
CA LEU A 165 11.37 -12.50 8.17
C LEU A 165 12.08 -13.54 7.29
N LYS A 166 11.49 -14.72 7.14
CA LYS A 166 12.01 -15.81 6.30
C LYS A 166 11.50 -15.70 4.87
N HIS A 167 10.19 -15.51 4.72
CA HIS A 167 9.49 -15.45 3.45
C HIS A 167 9.40 -14.01 2.98
N LYS A 168 10.34 -13.60 2.13
CA LYS A 168 10.49 -12.23 1.66
C LYS A 168 10.87 -12.16 0.19
N PHE A 169 10.53 -11.05 -0.45
CA PHE A 169 10.87 -10.74 -1.83
C PHE A 169 11.14 -9.26 -2.00
N ILE A 170 11.82 -8.91 -3.06
CA ILE A 170 11.99 -7.55 -3.54
C ILE A 170 11.37 -7.40 -4.91
N THR A 171 11.06 -6.17 -5.28
CA THR A 171 10.52 -5.83 -6.60
C THR A 171 11.45 -4.89 -7.34
N GLU A 172 11.58 -5.11 -8.64
CA GLU A 172 12.34 -4.27 -9.55
C GLU A 172 11.54 -4.05 -10.83
N TYR A 173 11.72 -2.91 -11.47
CA TYR A 173 11.18 -2.69 -12.81
C TYR A 173 12.26 -3.03 -13.85
N THR A 174 11.85 -3.74 -14.89
CA THR A 174 12.68 -3.99 -16.07
C THR A 174 12.76 -2.74 -16.96
N ASP A 175 13.65 -2.74 -17.94
CA ASP A 175 13.78 -1.65 -18.92
C ASP A 175 12.47 -1.39 -19.69
N ASN A 176 11.59 -2.39 -19.79
CA ASN A 176 10.27 -2.30 -20.42
C ASN A 176 9.14 -1.92 -19.44
N TRP A 177 9.46 -1.45 -18.24
CA TRP A 177 8.51 -1.10 -17.18
C TRP A 177 7.61 -2.25 -16.72
N GLN A 178 8.04 -3.49 -16.90
CA GLN A 178 7.39 -4.65 -16.31
C GLN A 178 7.92 -4.88 -14.90
N LEU A 179 7.04 -5.25 -14.00
CA LEU A 179 7.43 -5.55 -12.61
C LEU A 179 8.00 -6.96 -12.52
N LYS A 180 9.21 -7.05 -12.00
CA LYS A 180 9.93 -8.27 -11.70
C LYS A 180 9.99 -8.49 -10.19
N ILE A 181 9.63 -9.68 -9.74
CA ILE A 181 9.70 -10.11 -8.36
C ILE A 181 10.92 -11.00 -8.20
N ILE A 182 11.74 -10.73 -7.21
CA ILE A 182 12.95 -11.50 -6.92
C ILE A 182 12.83 -12.08 -5.51
N PHE A 183 12.90 -13.40 -5.42
CA PHE A 183 12.88 -14.13 -4.14
C PHE A 183 14.28 -14.31 -3.58
N GLY A 184 14.38 -14.83 -2.36
CA GLY A 184 15.66 -15.11 -1.72
C GLY A 184 16.46 -16.24 -2.37
N ALA A 185 17.60 -16.60 -1.77
CA ALA A 185 18.49 -17.66 -2.24
C ALA A 185 18.44 -18.92 -1.38
N GLY A 186 17.77 -18.87 -0.21
CA GLY A 186 17.73 -19.96 0.76
C GLY A 186 16.79 -21.07 0.36
N LEU A 187 17.28 -22.30 0.45
CA LEU A 187 16.43 -23.49 0.39
C LEU A 187 16.02 -23.86 1.82
N GLU A 188 14.74 -24.07 2.04
CA GLU A 188 14.28 -24.70 3.29
C GLU A 188 14.84 -26.13 3.36
N ASN A 189 15.29 -26.58 4.51
CA ASN A 189 16.05 -27.82 4.71
C ASN A 189 15.38 -29.13 4.20
N GLU A 190 14.18 -29.08 3.70
CA GLU A 190 13.41 -30.24 3.24
C GLU A 190 13.65 -30.63 1.77
N TYR A 191 14.30 -29.78 0.98
CA TYR A 191 14.52 -30.06 -0.44
C TYR A 191 15.96 -30.41 -0.72
N GLY A 192 16.29 -31.67 -0.50
CA GLY A 192 17.57 -32.30 -0.84
C GLY A 192 17.76 -32.53 -2.34
N VAL A 193 17.47 -31.57 -3.19
CA VAL A 193 17.92 -31.64 -4.60
C VAL A 193 19.40 -31.32 -4.62
N ILE A 194 20.23 -32.36 -4.60
CA ILE A 194 21.66 -32.21 -4.78
C ILE A 194 21.88 -32.01 -6.28
N PRO A 195 22.49 -30.88 -6.72
CA PRO A 195 22.79 -30.66 -8.13
C PRO A 195 23.75 -31.72 -8.66
N ASP A 196 23.48 -32.22 -9.86
CA ASP A 196 24.25 -33.30 -10.49
C ASP A 196 25.64 -32.85 -11.00
N ASN A 197 25.89 -31.54 -11.04
CA ASN A 197 27.18 -31.04 -11.51
C ASN A 197 27.95 -30.21 -10.47
N ALA A 198 29.29 -30.26 -10.54
CA ALA A 198 30.16 -29.63 -9.53
C ALA A 198 30.01 -28.11 -9.43
N LYS A 199 29.60 -27.41 -10.50
CA LYS A 199 29.45 -25.97 -10.53
C LYS A 199 28.16 -25.52 -9.81
N GLU A 200 27.09 -26.25 -10.05
CA GLU A 200 25.81 -26.06 -9.37
C GLU A 200 25.92 -26.48 -7.90
N PHE A 201 26.66 -27.55 -7.62
CA PHE A 201 26.97 -28.01 -6.27
C PHE A 201 27.74 -26.94 -5.46
N THR A 202 28.69 -26.28 -6.08
CA THR A 202 29.44 -25.19 -5.43
C THR A 202 28.53 -23.96 -5.16
N GLN A 203 27.66 -23.61 -6.10
CA GLN A 203 26.65 -22.57 -5.91
C GLN A 203 25.61 -22.96 -4.85
N TYR A 204 25.21 -24.22 -4.83
CA TYR A 204 24.32 -24.77 -3.82
C TYR A 204 24.96 -24.76 -2.43
N GLN A 205 26.24 -25.13 -2.30
CA GLN A 205 26.97 -25.04 -1.03
C GLN A 205 27.18 -23.60 -0.61
N MET A 206 27.53 -22.69 -1.52
CA MET A 206 27.61 -21.25 -1.19
C MET A 206 26.25 -20.70 -0.77
N SER A 207 25.18 -21.10 -1.45
CA SER A 207 23.83 -20.69 -1.04
C SER A 207 23.45 -21.26 0.32
N ARG A 208 23.83 -22.47 0.66
CA ARG A 208 23.62 -23.03 2.02
C ARG A 208 24.47 -22.36 3.09
N MET A 209 25.70 -21.96 2.78
CA MET A 209 26.60 -21.28 3.72
C MET A 209 26.18 -19.81 3.95
N THR A 210 25.63 -19.16 2.92
CA THR A 210 25.10 -17.78 3.01
C THR A 210 23.63 -17.71 3.37
N ALA A 211 22.89 -18.79 3.13
CA ALA A 211 21.42 -18.83 3.16
C ALA A 211 20.81 -19.32 4.46
N ASN A 212 21.57 -19.38 5.52
CA ASN A 212 20.99 -19.59 6.85
C ASN A 212 20.00 -18.45 7.17
N ASP A 213 18.81 -18.51 6.59
CA ASP A 213 17.69 -17.60 6.80
C ASP A 213 17.96 -16.10 6.51
N TYR A 214 19.19 -15.69 6.17
CA TYR A 214 19.55 -14.28 6.02
C TYR A 214 18.96 -13.64 4.76
N MET A 215 19.01 -14.34 3.63
CA MET A 215 18.55 -13.81 2.35
C MET A 215 17.12 -14.19 1.97
N GLY A 216 16.40 -14.87 2.87
CA GLY A 216 15.04 -15.35 2.60
C GLY A 216 14.99 -16.70 1.90
N VAL A 217 13.87 -17.37 2.02
CA VAL A 217 13.61 -18.74 1.55
C VAL A 217 12.95 -18.70 0.18
N LEU A 218 13.31 -19.63 -0.69
CA LEU A 218 12.69 -19.82 -2.01
C LEU A 218 11.26 -20.39 -1.90
N PRO A 219 10.39 -20.15 -2.89
CA PRO A 219 9.09 -20.80 -2.97
C PRO A 219 9.18 -22.32 -3.00
N LYS A 220 8.23 -23.01 -2.35
CA LYS A 220 8.20 -24.48 -2.25
C LYS A 220 7.69 -25.12 -3.54
N ILE A 221 8.33 -26.23 -3.95
CA ILE A 221 7.88 -27.05 -5.09
C ILE A 221 6.54 -27.71 -4.75
N GLY A 222 5.66 -27.82 -5.74
CA GLY A 222 4.34 -28.41 -5.57
C GLY A 222 3.29 -27.48 -4.95
N TYR A 223 3.67 -26.22 -4.73
CA TYR A 223 2.76 -25.15 -4.34
C TYR A 223 2.37 -24.30 -5.55
N THR A 224 1.17 -23.73 -5.47
CA THR A 224 0.72 -22.71 -6.42
C THR A 224 0.94 -21.34 -5.81
N MET A 225 1.66 -20.48 -6.51
CA MET A 225 1.88 -19.09 -6.16
C MET A 225 0.73 -18.24 -6.69
N TYR A 226 0.16 -17.43 -5.82
CA TYR A 226 -0.86 -16.43 -6.14
C TYR A 226 -0.30 -15.06 -5.79
N ILE A 227 -0.23 -14.18 -6.78
CA ILE A 227 0.28 -12.82 -6.64
C ILE A 227 -0.88 -11.87 -6.83
N LEU A 228 -1.28 -11.19 -5.77
CA LEU A 228 -2.29 -10.14 -5.78
C LEU A 228 -1.59 -8.81 -6.05
N TYR A 229 -1.93 -8.14 -7.16
CA TYR A 229 -1.27 -6.91 -7.58
C TYR A 229 -2.27 -5.92 -8.18
N LYS A 230 -1.86 -4.66 -8.24
CA LYS A 230 -2.65 -3.55 -8.75
C LYS A 230 -2.10 -3.06 -10.07
N VAL A 231 -2.99 -2.90 -11.03
CA VAL A 231 -2.71 -2.35 -12.36
C VAL A 231 -3.50 -1.09 -12.56
N GLY A 232 -2.90 -0.09 -13.15
CA GLY A 232 -3.51 1.20 -13.42
C GLY A 232 -2.61 2.34 -12.97
N GLY A 233 -3.19 3.41 -12.49
CA GLY A 233 -2.45 4.61 -12.12
C GLY A 233 -2.27 5.56 -13.29
N GLY A 234 -1.29 6.46 -13.17
CA GLY A 234 -1.08 7.56 -14.09
C GLY A 234 -2.03 8.75 -13.83
N GLU A 235 -1.81 9.82 -14.56
CA GLU A 235 -2.59 11.07 -14.41
C GLU A 235 -4.08 10.86 -14.69
N ILE A 236 -4.42 9.94 -15.59
CA ILE A 236 -5.81 9.62 -15.97
C ILE A 236 -6.64 9.01 -14.82
N SER A 237 -6.00 8.46 -13.80
CA SER A 237 -6.68 7.93 -12.60
C SER A 237 -7.05 9.01 -11.58
N ASN A 238 -6.63 10.24 -11.78
CA ASN A 238 -7.04 11.36 -10.95
C ASN A 238 -8.42 11.84 -11.40
N ILE A 239 -9.40 11.73 -10.53
CA ILE A 239 -10.79 12.09 -10.81
C ILE A 239 -11.25 13.26 -9.93
N ALA A 240 -12.15 14.08 -10.45
CA ALA A 240 -12.72 15.21 -9.73
C ALA A 240 -13.68 14.76 -8.61
N THR A 241 -14.03 15.68 -7.70
CA THR A 241 -15.07 15.46 -6.69
C THR A 241 -16.42 15.14 -7.33
N ASP A 242 -17.23 14.36 -6.63
CA ASP A 242 -18.62 14.01 -7.01
C ASP A 242 -18.77 13.27 -8.35
N THR A 243 -17.69 12.65 -8.85
CA THR A 243 -17.70 11.90 -10.11
C THR A 243 -18.04 10.42 -9.92
N LEU A 244 -17.74 9.83 -8.76
CA LEU A 244 -18.05 8.44 -8.44
C LEU A 244 -19.49 8.29 -7.95
N THR A 245 -20.43 8.10 -8.87
CA THR A 245 -21.86 7.98 -8.55
C THR A 245 -22.44 6.62 -8.88
N SER A 246 -21.72 5.78 -9.63
CA SER A 246 -22.17 4.49 -10.12
C SER A 246 -21.73 3.34 -9.23
N ILE A 247 -22.65 2.44 -8.89
CA ILE A 247 -22.38 1.21 -8.13
C ILE A 247 -22.48 0.02 -9.10
N VAL A 248 -21.35 -0.62 -9.39
CA VAL A 248 -21.29 -1.76 -10.34
C VAL A 248 -21.64 -3.09 -9.65
N GLY A 249 -21.26 -3.26 -8.39
CA GLY A 249 -21.54 -4.46 -7.62
C GLY A 249 -21.79 -4.13 -6.15
N LEU A 250 -22.82 -4.73 -5.56
CA LEU A 250 -23.16 -4.56 -4.16
C LEU A 250 -23.51 -5.91 -3.56
N ASN A 251 -22.73 -6.34 -2.59
CA ASN A 251 -23.04 -7.50 -1.77
C ASN A 251 -23.52 -7.04 -0.39
N ILE A 252 -24.71 -7.48 0.03
CA ILE A 252 -25.29 -7.18 1.33
C ILE A 252 -25.46 -8.51 2.04
N GLU A 253 -24.71 -8.69 3.12
CA GLU A 253 -24.87 -9.83 4.03
C GLU A 253 -25.75 -9.40 5.19
N ILE A 254 -26.71 -10.27 5.53
CA ILE A 254 -27.61 -10.06 6.66
C ILE A 254 -27.20 -11.06 7.74
N ASP A 255 -27.14 -10.60 8.97
CA ASP A 255 -26.89 -11.45 10.13
C ASP A 255 -28.03 -12.47 10.27
N GLY A 256 -27.68 -13.75 10.36
CA GLY A 256 -28.53 -14.92 10.12
C GLY A 256 -29.75 -15.16 11.02
N ASN A 257 -30.21 -14.15 11.77
CA ASN A 257 -31.38 -14.26 12.65
C ASN A 257 -32.71 -13.72 12.07
N CYS A 258 -32.74 -13.43 10.76
CA CYS A 258 -33.93 -12.87 10.12
C CYS A 258 -34.49 -13.86 9.07
N GLU A 259 -35.34 -14.78 9.45
CA GLU A 259 -35.96 -15.81 8.59
C GLU A 259 -37.30 -15.41 7.93
N ASP A 260 -37.65 -14.11 7.85
CA ASP A 260 -38.97 -13.71 7.31
C ASP A 260 -38.90 -13.35 5.83
N ASP A 261 -39.94 -13.73 5.07
CA ASP A 261 -40.18 -13.39 3.64
C ASP A 261 -40.21 -11.87 3.38
N ASP A 262 -40.48 -11.08 4.39
CA ASP A 262 -40.47 -9.61 4.36
C ASP A 262 -39.04 -9.03 4.21
N ASN A 263 -38.01 -9.83 4.46
CA ASN A 263 -36.61 -9.46 4.36
C ASN A 263 -36.14 -9.15 2.94
N ASN A 264 -36.63 -9.87 1.93
CA ASN A 264 -36.23 -9.65 0.56
C ASN A 264 -36.68 -8.25 0.05
N ASN A 265 -37.85 -7.78 0.50
CA ASN A 265 -38.32 -6.44 0.16
C ASN A 265 -37.54 -5.36 0.93
N LYS A 266 -37.22 -5.61 2.21
CA LYS A 266 -36.37 -4.71 3.00
C LYS A 266 -34.96 -4.62 2.43
N ILE A 267 -34.36 -5.74 2.01
CA ILE A 267 -33.03 -5.77 1.35
C ILE A 267 -33.07 -4.97 0.06
N ARG A 268 -34.08 -5.14 -0.79
CA ARG A 268 -34.24 -4.37 -2.02
C ARG A 268 -34.38 -2.88 -1.73
N SER A 269 -35.15 -2.50 -0.72
CA SER A 269 -35.32 -1.11 -0.30
C SER A 269 -33.98 -0.50 0.18
N VAL A 270 -33.25 -1.22 1.01
CA VAL A 270 -31.91 -0.79 1.45
C VAL A 270 -30.95 -0.69 0.29
N ARG A 271 -30.91 -1.69 -0.58
CA ARG A 271 -30.05 -1.70 -1.79
C ARG A 271 -30.30 -0.49 -2.68
N ASN A 272 -31.58 -0.14 -2.90
CA ASN A 272 -31.95 1.00 -3.73
C ASN A 272 -31.69 2.36 -3.06
N SER A 273 -31.52 2.38 -1.75
CA SER A 273 -31.25 3.60 -0.99
C SER A 273 -29.76 3.93 -0.88
N ILE A 274 -28.88 2.98 -1.25
CA ILE A 274 -27.43 3.18 -1.16
C ILE A 274 -26.95 4.12 -2.25
N THR A 275 -26.30 5.19 -1.87
CA THR A 275 -25.62 6.12 -2.78
C THR A 275 -24.15 6.19 -2.43
N VAL A 276 -23.32 6.38 -3.43
CA VAL A 276 -21.87 6.52 -3.30
C VAL A 276 -21.43 7.81 -3.97
N THR A 277 -20.58 8.57 -3.33
CA THR A 277 -19.92 9.72 -3.94
C THR A 277 -18.53 9.90 -3.34
N ASN A 278 -17.59 10.47 -4.09
CA ASN A 278 -16.30 10.90 -3.59
C ASN A 278 -16.37 12.37 -3.18
N THR A 279 -16.18 12.64 -1.90
CA THR A 279 -16.23 13.99 -1.33
C THR A 279 -14.96 14.81 -1.61
N THR A 280 -13.86 14.13 -1.94
CA THR A 280 -12.59 14.73 -2.29
C THR A 280 -12.13 14.21 -3.65
N PRO A 281 -11.37 15.01 -4.43
CA PRO A 281 -10.80 14.52 -5.67
C PRO A 281 -9.78 13.41 -5.38
N SER A 282 -9.55 12.50 -6.34
CA SER A 282 -8.45 11.57 -6.22
C SER A 282 -7.11 12.27 -6.48
N TYR A 283 -6.07 11.81 -5.83
CA TYR A 283 -4.76 12.44 -5.84
C TYR A 283 -3.66 11.37 -5.89
N GLY A 284 -2.53 11.72 -6.52
CA GLY A 284 -1.32 10.89 -6.47
C GLY A 284 -1.13 9.98 -7.68
N GLY A 285 -2.00 10.05 -8.69
CA GLY A 285 -1.73 9.46 -9.99
C GLY A 285 -0.70 10.31 -10.74
N LYS A 286 0.39 9.69 -11.17
CA LYS A 286 1.46 10.29 -11.97
C LYS A 286 1.93 9.30 -13.02
N ASP A 287 2.17 9.77 -14.23
CA ASP A 287 2.74 8.96 -15.29
C ASP A 287 4.22 8.64 -15.03
N ALA A 288 4.76 7.67 -15.77
CA ALA A 288 6.17 7.31 -15.68
C ALA A 288 7.05 8.53 -15.90
N PRO A 289 8.14 8.69 -15.11
CA PRO A 289 8.99 9.86 -15.21
C PRO A 289 9.69 9.93 -16.56
N THR A 290 9.81 11.14 -17.10
CA THR A 290 10.56 11.41 -18.33
C THR A 290 12.07 11.21 -18.12
N ALA A 291 12.82 11.03 -19.21
CA ALA A 291 14.29 10.89 -19.13
C ALA A 291 14.97 12.11 -18.46
N GLU A 292 14.40 13.29 -18.59
CA GLU A 292 14.91 14.51 -17.94
C GLU A 292 14.62 14.51 -16.44
N GLU A 293 13.42 14.10 -16.04
CA GLU A 293 13.07 13.93 -14.64
C GLU A 293 13.96 12.87 -13.97
N ILE A 294 14.21 11.73 -14.65
CA ILE A 294 15.13 10.70 -14.15
C ILE A 294 16.54 11.26 -13.96
N ARG A 295 17.07 12.01 -14.92
CA ARG A 295 18.40 12.67 -14.79
C ARG A 295 18.45 13.62 -13.60
N TYR A 296 17.37 14.37 -13.38
CA TYR A 296 17.24 15.26 -12.22
C TYR A 296 17.22 14.48 -10.91
N MET A 297 16.41 13.42 -10.83
CA MET A 297 16.32 12.54 -9.66
C MET A 297 17.66 11.90 -9.32
N LEU A 298 18.37 11.36 -10.32
CA LEU A 298 19.69 10.73 -10.13
C LEU A 298 20.70 11.67 -9.49
N LYS A 299 20.65 12.96 -9.82
CA LYS A 299 21.56 13.96 -9.25
C LYS A 299 21.39 14.12 -7.73
N TYR A 300 20.18 13.98 -7.21
CA TYR A 300 19.90 14.06 -5.78
C TYR A 300 20.10 12.71 -5.08
N ASN A 301 19.66 11.62 -5.70
CA ASN A 301 19.74 10.30 -5.12
C ASN A 301 21.17 9.77 -4.99
N SER A 302 22.07 10.13 -5.93
CA SER A 302 23.46 9.68 -5.90
C SER A 302 24.23 10.16 -4.65
N THR A 303 23.79 11.23 -4.01
CA THR A 303 24.42 11.80 -2.81
C THR A 303 23.69 11.49 -1.51
N SER A 304 22.44 11.02 -1.60
CA SER A 304 21.64 10.70 -0.42
C SER A 304 21.93 9.28 0.08
N GLN A 305 22.11 9.16 1.38
CA GLN A 305 22.13 7.87 2.06
C GLN A 305 20.68 7.47 2.39
N ASN A 306 20.48 6.23 2.84
CA ASN A 306 19.14 5.74 3.20
C ASN A 306 18.59 6.36 4.51
N ARG A 307 18.75 7.66 4.66
CA ARG A 307 18.27 8.47 5.80
C ARG A 307 18.13 9.94 5.37
N CYS A 308 17.20 10.66 5.98
CA CYS A 308 16.99 12.08 5.77
C CYS A 308 17.69 12.90 6.85
N VAL A 309 18.70 13.67 6.46
CA VAL A 309 19.43 14.61 7.34
C VAL A 309 19.32 16.04 6.78
N THR A 310 19.37 16.20 5.47
CA THR A 310 19.26 17.48 4.78
C THR A 310 17.94 17.58 4.02
N LEU A 311 17.52 18.80 3.66
CA LEU A 311 16.35 19.01 2.83
C LEU A 311 16.44 18.27 1.49
N LYS A 312 17.66 18.12 0.95
CA LYS A 312 17.89 17.35 -0.30
C LYS A 312 17.63 15.86 -0.12
N ASP A 313 17.94 15.31 1.05
CA ASP A 313 17.64 13.91 1.34
C ASP A 313 16.14 13.66 1.40
N TYR A 314 15.38 14.61 1.98
CA TYR A 314 13.92 14.56 1.94
C TYR A 314 13.39 14.62 0.51
N GLN A 315 13.96 15.49 -0.34
CA GLN A 315 13.59 15.56 -1.77
C GLN A 315 13.89 14.23 -2.48
N ALA A 316 15.06 13.64 -2.24
CA ALA A 316 15.41 12.34 -2.81
C ALA A 316 14.41 11.26 -2.39
N LYS A 317 14.09 11.18 -1.09
CA LYS A 317 13.16 10.16 -0.58
C LYS A 317 11.72 10.34 -1.07
N ILE A 318 11.25 11.58 -1.27
CA ILE A 318 9.93 11.82 -1.86
C ILE A 318 9.89 11.37 -3.33
N ASN A 319 10.96 11.54 -4.08
CA ASN A 319 11.07 11.01 -5.45
C ASN A 319 11.04 9.49 -5.51
N GLU A 320 11.48 8.81 -4.45
CA GLU A 320 11.51 7.35 -4.34
C GLU A 320 10.20 6.75 -3.77
N ILE A 321 9.20 7.57 -3.44
CA ILE A 321 7.94 7.06 -2.88
C ILE A 321 7.30 6.07 -3.86
N PRO A 322 7.01 4.83 -3.42
CA PRO A 322 6.32 3.85 -4.26
C PRO A 322 4.95 4.34 -4.70
N ALA A 323 4.59 4.09 -5.96
CA ALA A 323 3.34 4.55 -6.58
C ALA A 323 2.09 4.14 -5.78
N LYS A 324 2.14 3.01 -5.06
CA LYS A 324 1.04 2.52 -4.21
C LYS A 324 0.62 3.47 -3.09
N TYR A 325 1.49 4.40 -2.69
CA TYR A 325 1.21 5.40 -1.64
C TYR A 325 0.65 6.72 -2.19
N GLY A 326 0.69 6.89 -3.51
CA GLY A 326 0.39 8.14 -4.19
C GLY A 326 1.61 9.06 -4.27
N VAL A 327 1.91 9.54 -5.48
CA VAL A 327 3.09 10.38 -5.77
C VAL A 327 2.63 11.79 -6.06
N PRO A 328 3.20 12.83 -5.41
CA PRO A 328 2.91 14.21 -5.76
C PRO A 328 3.43 14.54 -7.16
N PHE A 329 2.70 15.34 -7.92
CA PHE A 329 3.15 15.79 -9.24
C PHE A 329 4.39 16.69 -9.10
N ARG A 330 4.32 17.66 -8.18
CA ARG A 330 5.43 18.54 -7.82
C ARG A 330 5.50 18.72 -6.30
N PHE A 331 6.67 18.90 -5.79
CA PHE A 331 6.88 19.19 -4.37
C PHE A 331 8.11 20.07 -4.17
N GLY A 332 8.13 20.77 -3.05
CA GLY A 332 9.26 21.56 -2.56
C GLY A 332 9.42 21.35 -1.07
N CYS A 333 10.65 21.21 -0.60
CA CYS A 333 10.98 21.06 0.82
C CYS A 333 11.65 22.33 1.31
N ILE A 334 11.12 22.92 2.38
CA ILE A 334 11.71 24.08 3.03
C ILE A 334 11.75 23.88 4.55
N GLU A 335 12.58 24.64 5.22
CA GLU A 335 12.61 24.70 6.68
C GLU A 335 11.79 25.89 7.17
N GLU A 336 10.80 25.60 7.99
CA GLU A 336 9.98 26.63 8.67
C GLU A 336 9.87 26.30 10.15
N ASN A 337 10.24 27.22 11.03
CA ASN A 337 10.07 27.09 12.47
C ASN A 337 10.64 25.78 13.06
N ASN A 338 11.84 25.40 12.67
CA ASN A 338 12.51 24.15 13.05
C ASN A 338 11.74 22.87 12.63
N LYS A 339 10.94 22.97 11.57
CA LYS A 339 10.23 21.83 10.96
C LYS A 339 10.60 21.74 9.49
N VAL A 340 10.63 20.53 8.98
CA VAL A 340 10.69 20.30 7.53
C VAL A 340 9.26 20.38 7.00
N VAL A 341 8.98 21.42 6.22
CA VAL A 341 7.68 21.59 5.56
C VAL A 341 7.80 21.21 4.10
N ILE A 342 6.96 20.27 3.69
CA ILE A 342 6.91 19.75 2.34
C ILE A 342 5.62 20.27 1.70
N TYR A 343 5.79 21.15 0.70
CA TYR A 343 4.67 21.61 -0.11
C TYR A 343 4.50 20.70 -1.31
N THR A 344 3.29 20.24 -1.56
CA THR A 344 2.97 19.30 -2.63
C THR A 344 1.85 19.82 -3.52
N LEU A 345 1.91 19.48 -4.79
CA LEU A 345 0.87 19.73 -5.79
C LEU A 345 0.56 18.44 -6.54
N GLY A 346 -0.72 18.19 -6.81
CA GLY A 346 -1.20 17.13 -7.67
C GLY A 346 -1.69 17.65 -9.02
N LEU A 347 -1.99 16.74 -9.94
CA LEU A 347 -2.71 17.00 -11.18
C LEU A 347 -4.07 16.36 -11.13
N ASP A 348 -5.07 16.99 -11.77
CA ASP A 348 -6.33 16.36 -12.10
C ASP A 348 -6.22 15.55 -13.41
N ALA A 349 -7.30 14.88 -13.82
CA ALA A 349 -7.34 14.09 -15.06
C ALA A 349 -7.20 14.94 -16.33
N GLU A 350 -7.50 16.22 -16.23
CA GLU A 350 -7.40 17.21 -17.31
C GLU A 350 -6.00 17.85 -17.38
N GLY A 351 -5.12 17.52 -16.45
CA GLY A 351 -3.75 18.05 -16.37
C GLY A 351 -3.64 19.42 -15.70
N HIS A 352 -4.64 19.85 -14.94
CA HIS A 352 -4.58 21.08 -14.16
C HIS A 352 -4.04 20.82 -12.75
N LEU A 353 -3.37 21.84 -12.18
CA LEU A 353 -2.86 21.75 -10.82
C LEU A 353 -3.99 21.76 -9.79
N MET A 354 -3.99 20.76 -8.93
CA MET A 354 -4.94 20.66 -7.83
C MET A 354 -4.54 21.58 -6.67
N LYS A 355 -5.50 22.31 -6.13
CA LYS A 355 -5.27 23.26 -5.01
C LYS A 355 -5.25 22.59 -3.65
N GLU A 356 -5.86 21.43 -3.53
CA GLU A 356 -6.03 20.74 -2.26
C GLU A 356 -5.28 19.40 -2.29
N LEU A 357 -4.52 19.16 -1.23
CA LEU A 357 -3.87 17.89 -1.00
C LEU A 357 -4.85 16.93 -0.34
N ALA A 358 -4.98 15.72 -0.88
CA ALA A 358 -5.73 14.67 -0.21
C ALA A 358 -5.04 14.26 1.10
N GLU A 359 -5.78 14.31 2.21
CA GLU A 359 -5.26 14.00 3.56
C GLU A 359 -4.62 12.61 3.60
N VAL A 360 -5.23 11.63 2.91
CA VAL A 360 -4.72 10.26 2.83
C VAL A 360 -3.32 10.18 2.22
N VAL A 361 -3.07 10.94 1.15
CA VAL A 361 -1.74 10.97 0.51
C VAL A 361 -0.72 11.65 1.41
N ALA A 362 -1.12 12.73 2.09
CA ALA A 362 -0.26 13.38 3.08
C ALA A 362 0.15 12.43 4.21
N ASP A 363 -0.80 11.64 4.72
CA ASP A 363 -0.54 10.67 5.78
C ASP A 363 0.32 9.50 5.29
N ASN A 364 0.08 8.98 4.08
CA ASN A 364 0.93 7.97 3.46
C ASN A 364 2.38 8.46 3.30
N MET A 365 2.56 9.70 2.82
CA MET A 365 3.88 10.31 2.69
C MET A 365 4.57 10.48 4.06
N LYS A 366 3.84 10.91 5.08
CA LYS A 366 4.37 11.03 6.45
C LYS A 366 4.82 9.67 6.98
N GLU A 367 3.99 8.63 6.82
CA GLU A 367 4.31 7.29 7.30
C GLU A 367 5.52 6.70 6.54
N TYR A 368 5.61 6.92 5.22
CA TYR A 368 6.78 6.54 4.44
C TYR A 368 8.05 7.25 4.93
N LEU A 369 8.01 8.58 5.09
CA LEU A 369 9.17 9.36 5.53
C LEU A 369 9.58 9.08 6.98
N LYS A 370 8.67 8.57 7.81
CA LYS A 370 8.94 8.22 9.22
C LYS A 370 10.05 7.20 9.39
N GLN A 371 10.24 6.32 8.40
CA GLN A 371 11.30 5.30 8.40
C GLN A 371 12.69 5.91 8.15
N TYR A 372 12.77 7.06 7.51
CA TYR A 372 14.02 7.68 7.04
C TYR A 372 14.39 8.95 7.81
N LYS A 373 13.41 9.62 8.42
CA LYS A 373 13.64 10.88 9.15
C LYS A 373 14.44 10.67 10.43
N MET A 374 15.15 11.71 10.87
CA MET A 374 15.78 11.71 12.17
C MET A 374 14.75 11.80 13.30
N LEU A 375 15.09 11.28 14.50
CA LEU A 375 14.17 11.26 15.66
C LEU A 375 13.63 12.64 16.04
N ASN A 376 14.45 13.67 15.91
CA ASN A 376 14.12 15.04 16.30
C ASN A 376 13.49 15.87 15.18
N ASP A 377 13.34 15.32 13.96
CA ASP A 377 12.75 16.04 12.84
C ASP A 377 11.23 16.01 12.91
N PHE A 378 10.64 17.17 12.78
CA PHE A 378 9.21 17.33 12.62
C PHE A 378 8.90 17.57 11.15
N VAL A 379 8.15 16.66 10.53
CA VAL A 379 7.76 16.75 9.12
C VAL A 379 6.29 17.15 9.03
N GLU A 380 6.03 18.21 8.30
CA GLU A 380 4.69 18.71 8.00
C GLU A 380 4.46 18.75 6.48
N ILE A 381 3.34 18.23 6.00
CA ILE A 381 3.01 18.21 4.57
C ILE A 381 1.83 19.15 4.35
N LYS A 382 1.98 20.07 3.40
CA LYS A 382 1.00 21.11 3.08
C LYS A 382 0.71 21.13 1.58
N SER A 383 -0.47 21.63 1.22
CA SER A 383 -0.78 21.99 -0.16
C SER A 383 0.09 23.15 -0.64
N GLY A 384 0.62 23.01 -1.85
CA GLY A 384 1.29 24.10 -2.53
C GLY A 384 0.30 25.17 -2.99
N LYS A 385 0.78 26.39 -3.15
CA LYS A 385 -0.05 27.50 -3.64
C LYS A 385 0.02 27.57 -5.17
N VAL A 386 -1.13 27.47 -5.81
CA VAL A 386 -1.27 27.65 -7.26
C VAL A 386 -1.51 29.13 -7.58
N ILE A 387 -0.68 29.70 -8.44
CA ILE A 387 -0.79 31.08 -8.91
C ILE A 387 -1.11 31.07 -10.40
N ASN A 388 -2.30 31.56 -10.76
CA ASN A 388 -2.71 31.68 -12.15
C ASN A 388 -2.17 33.00 -12.73
N LEU A 389 -1.42 32.93 -13.81
CA LEU A 389 -0.88 34.07 -14.51
C LEU A 389 -1.69 34.37 -15.77
N LYS A 390 -1.93 35.63 -16.05
CA LYS A 390 -2.54 36.08 -17.29
C LYS A 390 -1.55 36.99 -18.05
N PHE A 391 -1.26 36.59 -19.28
CA PHE A 391 -0.37 37.35 -20.12
C PHE A 391 -1.11 38.13 -21.19
N LYS A 392 -0.66 39.33 -21.47
CA LYS A 392 -1.07 40.12 -22.64
C LYS A 392 0.14 40.39 -23.47
N LEU A 393 0.22 39.79 -24.65
CA LEU A 393 1.32 39.93 -25.57
C LEU A 393 0.89 40.80 -26.78
N THR A 394 1.71 41.79 -27.16
CA THR A 394 1.50 42.58 -28.39
C THR A 394 2.67 42.28 -29.32
N VAL A 395 2.37 41.82 -30.50
CA VAL A 395 3.37 41.41 -31.50
C VAL A 395 3.20 42.24 -32.76
N TYR A 396 4.31 42.76 -33.28
CA TYR A 396 4.36 43.43 -34.56
C TYR A 396 4.89 42.45 -35.61
N VAL A 397 4.10 42.20 -36.66
CA VAL A 397 4.45 41.28 -37.73
C VAL A 397 4.80 42.06 -38.98
N ASP A 398 5.91 41.73 -39.62
CA ASP A 398 6.30 42.30 -40.91
C ASP A 398 5.27 41.90 -42.00
N ASN A 399 5.01 42.80 -42.95
CA ASN A 399 4.01 42.61 -44.00
C ASN A 399 4.30 41.42 -44.94
N SER A 400 5.50 40.89 -44.93
CA SER A 400 5.92 39.69 -45.68
C SER A 400 5.44 38.38 -45.12
N TYR A 401 4.91 38.36 -43.90
CA TYR A 401 4.45 37.15 -43.20
C TYR A 401 2.94 37.17 -42.95
N ASP A 402 2.36 35.96 -42.94
CA ASP A 402 0.94 35.82 -42.56
C ASP A 402 0.79 36.03 -41.05
N LYS A 403 -0.04 37.01 -40.67
CA LYS A 403 -0.30 37.39 -39.29
C LYS A 403 -0.92 36.22 -38.49
N SER A 404 -1.79 35.42 -39.12
CA SER A 404 -2.48 34.31 -38.46
C SER A 404 -1.51 33.16 -38.10
N GLU A 405 -0.61 32.85 -39.05
CA GLU A 405 0.40 31.81 -38.83
C GLU A 405 1.39 32.20 -37.74
N VAL A 406 1.92 33.46 -37.80
CA VAL A 406 2.85 33.99 -36.80
C VAL A 406 2.19 34.04 -35.43
N THR A 407 0.92 34.48 -35.33
CA THR A 407 0.20 34.53 -34.06
C THR A 407 0.02 33.12 -33.46
N LYS A 408 -0.39 32.14 -34.26
CA LYS A 408 -0.51 30.78 -33.83
C LYS A 408 0.78 30.20 -33.31
N ARG A 409 1.89 30.39 -34.05
CA ARG A 409 3.22 29.93 -33.68
C ARG A 409 3.72 30.54 -32.38
N ILE A 410 3.42 31.80 -32.13
CA ILE A 410 3.77 32.48 -30.87
C ILE A 410 2.96 31.95 -29.72
N ILE A 411 1.65 31.72 -29.93
CA ILE A 411 0.80 31.14 -28.92
C ILE A 411 1.31 29.75 -28.53
N ASP A 412 1.58 28.89 -29.51
CA ASP A 412 2.09 27.55 -29.31
C ASP A 412 3.44 27.57 -28.54
N MET A 413 4.36 28.49 -28.89
CA MET A 413 5.63 28.66 -28.16
C MET A 413 5.43 29.12 -26.71
N VAL A 414 4.47 30.04 -26.46
CA VAL A 414 4.16 30.47 -25.09
C VAL A 414 3.57 29.38 -24.28
N TYR A 415 2.65 28.60 -24.87
CA TYR A 415 2.08 27.43 -24.18
C TYR A 415 3.14 26.39 -23.84
N ASP A 416 4.01 26.07 -24.79
CA ASP A 416 5.11 25.11 -24.57
C ASP A 416 6.09 25.61 -23.50
N TYR A 417 6.48 26.89 -23.54
CA TYR A 417 7.36 27.46 -22.52
C TYR A 417 6.75 27.53 -21.14
N MET A 418 5.42 27.72 -21.04
CA MET A 418 4.71 27.84 -19.77
C MET A 418 4.10 26.53 -19.30
N ASP A 419 4.34 25.42 -20.01
CA ASP A 419 3.86 24.13 -19.58
C ASP A 419 4.40 23.80 -18.17
N ILE A 420 3.48 23.50 -17.27
CA ILE A 420 3.76 23.15 -15.88
C ILE A 420 4.71 21.94 -15.76
N ARG A 421 4.79 21.11 -16.80
CA ARG A 421 5.68 19.94 -16.84
C ARG A 421 7.16 20.34 -16.94
N HIS A 422 7.46 21.52 -17.50
CA HIS A 422 8.83 22.04 -17.61
C HIS A 422 9.30 22.81 -16.39
N HIS A 423 8.40 23.13 -15.46
CA HIS A 423 8.72 23.92 -14.28
C HIS A 423 8.73 23.07 -13.01
N MET A 424 9.77 23.24 -12.21
CA MET A 424 9.86 22.65 -10.88
C MET A 424 9.26 23.60 -9.84
N MET A 425 8.84 23.04 -8.71
CA MET A 425 8.45 23.82 -7.55
C MET A 425 9.72 24.34 -6.87
N GLY A 426 9.87 25.65 -6.86
CA GLY A 426 11.09 26.34 -6.38
C GLY A 426 11.21 26.39 -4.86
#